data_6afb92358022e807f32eeddeccc833ce
#
_entry.id   6afb92358022e807f32eeddeccc833ce
#
_cell.length_a   1.000
_cell.length_b   1.000
_cell.length_c   1.000
_cell.angle_alpha   90.00
_cell.angle_beta   90.00
_cell.angle_gamma   90.00
#
_symmetry.space_group_name_H-M   'P 1'
#
loop_
_entity.id
_entity.type
_entity.pdbx_description
1 polymer ?
#
loop_
_entity_poly.entity_id
_entity_poly.type
_entity_poly.pdbx_seq_one_letter_code
_entity_poly.pdbx_strand_id
1 'polypeptide(L)'
;PNEADEPKIFEINISMFPILTVALSGPISYSSLVKSARELKDELESLTGVLEVDIGGDREEIIEIIIDAKIMEAYGLSPSIIRVISSNSQLVTAGSMEQSGGNFLLKVPAVIETIDELSNMPIKADKDTSLKFSDIATIRRTFKDPEGYSRVNGDSTVVLELKKRVGSN
;
A
#
# COMPACT_ATOMS: atom_id res chain seq x y z
N PRO A 1 -11.21 -39.37 -2.22
CA PRO A 1 -11.56 -38.18 -2.98
C PRO A 1 -10.32 -37.32 -3.13
N ASN A 2 -9.87 -37.09 -4.36
CA ASN A 2 -8.63 -36.35 -4.65
C ASN A 2 -8.81 -34.81 -4.57
N GLU A 3 -9.90 -34.33 -3.97
CA GLU A 3 -10.28 -32.93 -3.89
C GLU A 3 -10.50 -32.42 -2.46
N ALA A 4 -10.00 -33.14 -1.47
CA ALA A 4 -10.07 -32.64 -0.09
C ALA A 4 -8.82 -31.80 0.19
N ASP A 5 -9.02 -30.52 0.54
CA ASP A 5 -7.97 -29.65 1.03
C ASP A 5 -7.34 -30.26 2.32
N GLU A 6 -6.03 -30.03 2.48
CA GLU A 6 -5.35 -30.47 3.70
C GLU A 6 -6.00 -29.81 4.95
N PRO A 7 -6.23 -30.59 6.02
CA PRO A 7 -6.81 -30.05 7.23
C PRO A 7 -5.88 -29.00 7.83
N LYS A 8 -6.39 -27.79 8.06
CA LYS A 8 -5.68 -26.72 8.76
C LYS A 8 -6.01 -26.79 10.25
N ILE A 9 -4.99 -26.97 11.08
CA ILE A 9 -5.14 -26.95 12.53
C ILE A 9 -4.78 -25.55 13.02
N PHE A 10 -5.71 -24.89 13.72
CA PHE A 10 -5.50 -23.60 14.35
C PHE A 10 -5.55 -23.74 15.85
N GLU A 11 -4.54 -23.23 16.54
CA GLU A 11 -4.58 -23.07 17.99
C GLU A 11 -5.37 -21.79 18.32
N ILE A 12 -6.42 -21.91 19.11
CA ILE A 12 -7.18 -20.77 19.62
C ILE A 12 -6.57 -20.33 20.93
N ASN A 13 -5.84 -19.22 20.88
CA ASN A 13 -5.29 -18.60 22.08
C ASN A 13 -6.14 -17.39 22.46
N ILE A 14 -6.68 -17.39 23.69
CA ILE A 14 -7.55 -16.31 24.22
C ILE A 14 -6.84 -14.95 24.21
N SER A 15 -5.52 -14.94 24.37
CA SER A 15 -4.70 -13.72 24.30
C SER A 15 -4.70 -13.04 22.91
N MET A 16 -5.11 -13.75 21.88
CA MET A 16 -5.21 -13.22 20.53
C MET A 16 -6.50 -12.43 20.28
N PHE A 17 -7.46 -12.51 21.22
CA PHE A 17 -8.69 -11.72 21.10
C PHE A 17 -8.48 -10.31 21.65
N PRO A 18 -8.98 -9.28 20.94
CA PRO A 18 -8.89 -7.92 21.42
C PRO A 18 -9.76 -7.74 22.68
N ILE A 19 -9.21 -7.07 23.69
CA ILE A 19 -9.94 -6.71 24.92
C ILE A 19 -10.54 -5.32 24.86
N LEU A 20 -10.01 -4.48 23.97
CA LEU A 20 -10.44 -3.11 23.77
C LEU A 20 -10.34 -2.76 22.30
N THR A 21 -11.36 -2.08 21.80
CA THR A 21 -11.38 -1.53 20.45
C THR A 21 -11.53 -0.02 20.53
N VAL A 22 -10.59 0.70 19.91
CA VAL A 22 -10.60 2.17 19.82
C VAL A 22 -10.84 2.56 18.38
N ALA A 23 -11.87 3.36 18.12
CA ALA A 23 -12.20 3.85 16.80
C ALA A 23 -11.76 5.33 16.65
N LEU A 24 -10.91 5.61 15.69
CA LEU A 24 -10.48 6.96 15.32
C LEU A 24 -11.26 7.41 14.09
N SER A 25 -12.05 8.46 14.24
CA SER A 25 -12.82 9.07 13.16
C SER A 25 -12.81 10.58 13.29
N GLY A 26 -13.07 11.30 12.19
CA GLY A 26 -13.16 12.75 12.23
C GLY A 26 -13.10 13.40 10.85
N PRO A 27 -13.32 14.71 10.75
CA PRO A 27 -13.32 15.47 9.50
C PRO A 27 -11.89 15.79 9.03
N ILE A 28 -11.00 14.80 9.05
CA ILE A 28 -9.61 14.90 8.61
C ILE A 28 -9.34 13.91 7.48
N SER A 29 -8.21 14.08 6.76
CA SER A 29 -7.85 13.17 5.69
C SER A 29 -7.60 11.76 6.22
N TYR A 30 -7.89 10.76 5.40
CA TYR A 30 -7.63 9.36 5.75
C TYR A 30 -6.15 9.12 6.10
N SER A 31 -5.22 9.76 5.38
CA SER A 31 -3.78 9.68 5.68
C SER A 31 -3.43 10.23 7.06
N SER A 32 -4.08 11.31 7.47
CA SER A 32 -3.90 11.88 8.81
C SER A 32 -4.46 10.95 9.90
N LEU A 33 -5.63 10.32 9.64
CA LEU A 33 -6.19 9.31 10.56
C LEU A 33 -5.25 8.12 10.74
N VAL A 34 -4.72 7.58 9.65
CA VAL A 34 -3.78 6.45 9.69
C VAL A 34 -2.50 6.83 10.42
N LYS A 35 -1.95 8.03 10.18
CA LYS A 35 -0.77 8.51 10.89
C LYS A 35 -1.03 8.59 12.41
N SER A 36 -2.13 9.22 12.82
CA SER A 36 -2.49 9.30 14.22
C SER A 36 -2.74 7.92 14.86
N ALA A 37 -3.32 6.98 14.09
CA ALA A 37 -3.52 5.62 14.55
C ALA A 37 -2.17 4.89 14.79
N ARG A 38 -1.19 5.08 13.91
CA ARG A 38 0.14 4.49 14.08
C ARG A 38 0.88 5.09 15.28
N GLU A 39 0.84 6.40 15.45
CA GLU A 39 1.41 7.07 16.63
C GLU A 39 0.77 6.55 17.93
N LEU A 40 -0.56 6.46 17.97
CA LEU A 40 -1.28 5.93 19.10
C LEU A 40 -0.99 4.44 19.36
N LYS A 41 -0.86 3.63 18.30
CA LYS A 41 -0.44 2.23 18.41
C LYS A 41 0.90 2.12 19.13
N ASP A 42 1.91 2.88 18.69
CA ASP A 42 3.26 2.84 19.28
C ASP A 42 3.23 3.23 20.76
N GLU A 43 2.44 4.24 21.14
CA GLU A 43 2.25 4.63 22.53
C GLU A 43 1.57 3.52 23.35
N LEU A 44 0.51 2.92 22.82
CA LEU A 44 -0.23 1.85 23.51
C LEU A 44 0.61 0.58 23.66
N GLU A 45 1.40 0.20 22.65
CA GLU A 45 2.30 -0.95 22.72
C GLU A 45 3.45 -0.75 23.71
N SER A 46 3.78 0.49 24.06
CA SER A 46 4.76 0.79 25.11
C SER A 46 4.26 0.44 26.53
N LEU A 47 2.96 0.27 26.72
CA LEU A 47 2.37 -0.06 28.02
C LEU A 47 2.61 -1.52 28.40
N THR A 48 3.04 -1.76 29.63
CA THR A 48 3.47 -3.09 30.11
C THR A 48 2.37 -4.17 29.98
N GLY A 49 1.10 -3.79 30.03
CA GLY A 49 -0.05 -4.72 29.97
C GLY A 49 -0.50 -5.06 28.56
N VAL A 50 -0.04 -4.33 27.56
CA VAL A 50 -0.42 -4.52 26.15
C VAL A 50 0.50 -5.55 25.52
N LEU A 51 -0.08 -6.50 24.80
CA LEU A 51 0.66 -7.49 24.03
C LEU A 51 0.97 -6.96 22.63
N GLU A 52 -0.07 -6.48 21.95
CA GLU A 52 -0.06 -6.06 20.57
C GLU A 52 -1.27 -5.16 20.30
N VAL A 53 -1.13 -4.24 19.36
CA VAL A 53 -2.23 -3.42 18.86
C VAL A 53 -2.32 -3.59 17.33
N ASP A 54 -3.44 -4.15 16.88
CA ASP A 54 -3.72 -4.25 15.45
C ASP A 54 -4.44 -2.99 14.96
N ILE A 55 -4.10 -2.56 13.77
CA ILE A 55 -4.80 -1.46 13.10
C ILE A 55 -5.72 -2.05 12.02
N GLY A 56 -7.03 -1.92 12.24
CA GLY A 56 -8.05 -2.29 11.27
C GLY A 56 -8.49 -1.09 10.44
N GLY A 57 -8.69 -1.32 9.14
CA GLY A 57 -9.00 -0.24 8.19
C GLY A 57 -7.76 0.52 7.72
N ASP A 58 -6.55 0.14 8.14
CA ASP A 58 -5.32 0.66 7.55
C ASP A 58 -5.16 0.13 6.12
N ARG A 59 -4.75 1.00 5.25
CA ARG A 59 -4.48 0.68 3.85
C ARG A 59 -3.00 0.88 3.58
N GLU A 60 -2.41 -0.09 2.92
CA GLU A 60 -1.03 0.00 2.47
C GLU A 60 -0.83 1.23 1.59
N GLU A 61 0.16 2.04 1.93
CA GLU A 61 0.56 3.17 1.09
C GLU A 61 1.33 2.64 -0.12
N ILE A 62 0.92 3.07 -1.30
CA ILE A 62 1.52 2.66 -2.56
C ILE A 62 1.89 3.87 -3.41
N ILE A 63 2.84 3.67 -4.31
CA ILE A 63 3.11 4.58 -5.41
C ILE A 63 2.32 4.09 -6.62
N GLU A 64 1.44 4.94 -7.10
CA GLU A 64 0.67 4.71 -8.31
C GLU A 64 1.34 5.44 -9.48
N ILE A 65 1.61 4.70 -10.54
CA ILE A 65 2.26 5.20 -11.75
C ILE A 65 1.28 5.02 -12.89
N ILE A 66 0.78 6.13 -13.41
CA ILE A 66 -0.16 6.17 -14.52
C ILE A 66 0.62 6.51 -15.78
N ILE A 67 0.77 5.55 -16.66
CA ILE A 67 1.52 5.69 -17.92
C ILE A 67 0.53 5.97 -19.05
N ASP A 68 0.73 7.08 -19.77
CA ASP A 68 -0.10 7.45 -20.91
C ASP A 68 0.32 6.65 -22.15
N ALA A 69 -0.56 5.76 -22.60
CA ALA A 69 -0.31 4.91 -23.77
C ALA A 69 -0.16 5.72 -25.06
N LYS A 70 -0.83 6.87 -25.20
CA LYS A 70 -0.71 7.72 -26.38
C LYS A 70 0.65 8.41 -26.44
N ILE A 71 1.14 8.85 -25.29
CA ILE A 71 2.47 9.44 -25.16
C ILE A 71 3.53 8.38 -25.49
N MET A 72 3.38 7.16 -24.97
CA MET A 72 4.27 6.05 -25.29
C MET A 72 4.31 5.78 -26.81
N GLU A 73 3.15 5.72 -27.45
CA GLU A 73 3.05 5.51 -28.89
C GLU A 73 3.73 6.65 -29.68
N ALA A 74 3.51 7.91 -29.30
CA ALA A 74 4.12 9.08 -29.91
C ALA A 74 5.66 9.05 -29.86
N TYR A 75 6.24 8.51 -28.78
CA TYR A 75 7.69 8.32 -28.63
C TYR A 75 8.21 6.97 -29.18
N GLY A 76 7.34 6.17 -29.81
CA GLY A 76 7.69 4.86 -30.34
C GLY A 76 8.13 3.85 -29.26
N LEU A 77 7.58 3.97 -28.07
CA LEU A 77 7.86 3.09 -26.96
C LEU A 77 6.91 1.88 -26.97
N SER A 78 7.48 0.67 -26.88
CA SER A 78 6.70 -0.55 -26.75
C SER A 78 6.27 -0.75 -25.28
N PRO A 79 5.07 -1.32 -25.00
CA PRO A 79 4.66 -1.72 -23.65
C PRO A 79 5.65 -2.65 -22.92
N SER A 80 6.53 -3.33 -23.68
CA SER A 80 7.60 -4.13 -23.09
C SER A 80 8.60 -3.32 -22.25
N ILE A 81 8.70 -1.99 -22.48
CA ILE A 81 9.58 -1.11 -21.69
C ILE A 81 9.15 -1.07 -20.20
N ILE A 82 7.84 -1.16 -19.95
CA ILE A 82 7.30 -1.23 -18.58
C ILE A 82 7.88 -2.46 -17.86
N ARG A 83 7.99 -3.58 -18.58
CA ARG A 83 8.54 -4.82 -18.03
C ARG A 83 10.05 -4.71 -17.78
N VAL A 84 10.78 -3.98 -18.63
CA VAL A 84 12.21 -3.71 -18.44
C VAL A 84 12.44 -2.81 -17.22
N ILE A 85 11.63 -1.78 -17.05
CA ILE A 85 11.68 -0.91 -15.87
C ILE A 85 11.38 -1.74 -14.61
N SER A 86 10.36 -2.61 -14.67
CA SER A 86 9.98 -3.51 -13.58
C SER A 86 11.09 -4.48 -13.20
N SER A 87 11.81 -5.03 -14.15
CA SER A 87 12.88 -6.00 -13.90
C SER A 87 14.18 -5.38 -13.42
N ASN A 88 14.46 -4.13 -13.78
CA ASN A 88 15.69 -3.42 -13.39
C ASN A 88 15.56 -2.66 -12.05
N SER A 89 14.35 -2.45 -11.59
CA SER A 89 14.09 -1.82 -10.29
C SER A 89 13.71 -2.89 -9.29
N GLN A 90 14.47 -3.05 -8.21
CA GLN A 90 14.10 -3.91 -7.06
C GLN A 90 12.72 -3.54 -6.46
N LEU A 91 12.19 -2.38 -6.85
CA LEU A 91 10.91 -1.81 -6.44
C LEU A 91 9.67 -2.52 -6.98
N VAL A 92 9.80 -3.27 -8.09
CA VAL A 92 8.62 -3.76 -8.82
C VAL A 92 8.36 -5.25 -8.65
N THR A 93 9.17 -5.95 -7.88
CA THR A 93 9.01 -7.40 -7.64
C THR A 93 7.69 -7.74 -6.92
N ALA A 94 7.02 -6.77 -6.31
CA ALA A 94 5.76 -6.94 -5.59
C ALA A 94 4.60 -6.08 -6.14
N GLY A 95 4.77 -5.42 -7.29
CA GLY A 95 3.76 -4.55 -7.87
C GLY A 95 2.76 -5.28 -8.76
N SER A 96 1.54 -4.74 -8.87
CA SER A 96 0.52 -5.18 -9.83
C SER A 96 0.43 -4.19 -11.00
N MET A 97 0.18 -4.71 -12.20
CA MET A 97 -0.03 -3.91 -13.40
C MET A 97 -1.45 -4.16 -13.92
N GLU A 98 -2.18 -3.08 -14.13
CA GLU A 98 -3.53 -3.09 -14.67
C GLU A 98 -3.60 -2.21 -15.92
N GLN A 99 -4.47 -2.56 -16.88
CA GLN A 99 -4.75 -1.72 -18.03
C GLN A 99 -6.17 -1.16 -17.90
N SER A 100 -6.29 0.15 -17.89
CA SER A 100 -7.59 0.82 -17.77
C SER A 100 -7.66 2.05 -18.67
N GLY A 101 -8.72 2.14 -19.49
CA GLY A 101 -9.00 3.34 -20.28
C GLY A 101 -7.91 3.74 -21.29
N GLY A 102 -7.09 2.79 -21.77
CA GLY A 102 -5.98 3.06 -22.68
C GLY A 102 -4.69 3.49 -21.99
N ASN A 103 -4.65 3.50 -20.66
CA ASN A 103 -3.46 3.76 -19.85
C ASN A 103 -2.98 2.48 -19.15
N PHE A 104 -1.70 2.44 -18.82
CA PHE A 104 -1.14 1.39 -17.97
C PHE A 104 -1.00 1.94 -16.55
N LEU A 105 -1.58 1.22 -15.60
CA LEU A 105 -1.53 1.53 -14.18
C LEU A 105 -0.58 0.55 -13.49
N LEU A 106 0.47 1.07 -12.88
CA LEU A 106 1.43 0.29 -12.10
C LEU A 106 1.33 0.73 -10.63
N LYS A 107 1.07 -0.22 -9.74
CA LYS A 107 1.01 -0.02 -8.30
C LYS A 107 2.22 -0.71 -7.66
N VAL A 108 3.03 0.04 -6.94
CA VAL A 108 4.23 -0.47 -6.25
C VAL A 108 4.20 -0.08 -4.78
N PRO A 109 4.74 -0.90 -3.85
CA PRO A 109 4.87 -0.53 -2.45
C PRO A 109 5.64 0.78 -2.29
N ALA A 110 5.22 1.66 -1.38
CA ALA A 110 5.85 2.94 -1.11
C ALA A 110 7.13 2.77 -0.28
N VAL A 111 8.19 2.26 -0.87
CA VAL A 111 9.53 2.32 -0.30
C VAL A 111 10.11 3.71 -0.58
N ILE A 112 10.32 4.47 0.42
CA ILE A 112 10.15 5.90 0.63
C ILE A 112 11.06 6.87 -0.13
N GLU A 113 12.17 6.44 -0.67
CA GLU A 113 13.18 7.41 -1.18
C GLU A 113 13.05 7.72 -2.68
N THR A 114 12.09 7.16 -3.38
CA THR A 114 12.26 6.85 -4.80
C THR A 114 11.33 7.57 -5.79
N ILE A 115 10.41 8.47 -5.36
CA ILE A 115 9.56 9.17 -6.35
C ILE A 115 10.40 10.06 -7.26
N ASP A 116 11.35 10.79 -6.69
CA ASP A 116 12.21 11.70 -7.45
C ASP A 116 13.21 10.93 -8.33
N GLU A 117 13.76 9.84 -7.83
CA GLU A 117 14.64 8.95 -8.59
C GLU A 117 13.88 8.30 -9.74
N LEU A 118 12.69 7.77 -9.46
CA LEU A 118 11.83 7.17 -10.47
C LEU A 118 11.41 8.19 -11.53
N SER A 119 11.01 9.40 -11.12
CA SER A 119 10.61 10.48 -12.02
C SER A 119 11.74 10.90 -12.96
N ASN A 120 12.97 10.92 -12.46
CA ASN A 120 14.15 11.31 -13.22
C ASN A 120 14.84 10.15 -13.96
N MET A 121 14.33 8.92 -13.82
CA MET A 121 14.91 7.76 -14.49
C MET A 121 14.86 7.92 -16.02
N PRO A 122 15.99 7.79 -16.73
CA PRO A 122 16.01 7.84 -18.17
C PRO A 122 15.41 6.55 -18.75
N ILE A 123 14.41 6.69 -19.62
CA ILE A 123 13.76 5.56 -20.31
C ILE A 123 14.40 5.31 -21.66
N LYS A 124 14.72 6.38 -22.37
CA LYS A 124 15.34 6.36 -23.68
C LYS A 124 16.34 7.49 -23.77
N ALA A 125 17.56 7.16 -24.09
CA ALA A 125 18.60 8.12 -24.38
C ALA A 125 19.02 7.96 -25.86
N ASP A 126 18.71 8.95 -26.65
CA ASP A 126 19.22 9.10 -28.02
C ASP A 126 20.24 10.26 -28.05
N LYS A 127 21.00 10.39 -29.14
CA LYS A 127 22.11 11.37 -29.23
C LYS A 127 21.72 12.80 -28.86
N ASP A 128 20.46 13.18 -29.08
CA ASP A 128 19.94 14.53 -28.87
C ASP A 128 18.74 14.64 -27.92
N THR A 129 18.24 13.52 -27.37
CA THR A 129 17.03 13.53 -26.53
C THR A 129 17.15 12.48 -25.42
N SER A 130 17.03 12.94 -24.19
CA SER A 130 16.86 12.05 -23.02
C SER A 130 15.42 12.12 -22.54
N LEU A 131 14.67 11.04 -22.72
CA LEU A 131 13.29 10.91 -22.26
C LEU A 131 13.31 10.34 -20.83
N LYS A 132 12.69 11.06 -19.92
CA LYS A 132 12.56 10.65 -18.51
C LYS A 132 11.23 9.94 -18.28
N PHE A 133 11.16 9.22 -17.16
CA PHE A 133 9.94 8.53 -16.76
C PHE A 133 8.79 9.52 -16.50
N SER A 134 9.07 10.67 -15.90
CA SER A 134 8.10 11.76 -15.71
C SER A 134 7.49 12.32 -17.00
N ASP A 135 8.14 12.13 -18.15
CA ASP A 135 7.64 12.64 -19.42
C ASP A 135 6.52 11.77 -20.01
N ILE A 136 6.42 10.51 -19.57
CA ILE A 136 5.41 9.55 -20.05
C ILE A 136 4.45 9.07 -18.96
N ALA A 137 4.73 9.37 -17.69
CA ALA A 137 3.96 8.88 -16.55
C ALA A 137 3.68 9.96 -15.52
N THR A 138 2.51 9.87 -14.91
CA THR A 138 2.18 10.61 -13.69
C THR A 138 2.39 9.70 -12.49
N ILE A 139 3.21 10.14 -11.54
CA ILE A 139 3.56 9.39 -10.33
C ILE A 139 2.91 10.07 -9.14
N ARG A 140 2.16 9.31 -8.33
CA ARG A 140 1.53 9.84 -7.11
C ARG A 140 1.54 8.83 -5.98
N ARG A 141 1.61 9.31 -4.75
CA ARG A 141 1.34 8.49 -3.56
C ARG A 141 -0.17 8.33 -3.38
N THR A 142 -0.58 7.13 -3.12
CA THR A 142 -1.98 6.79 -2.82
C THR A 142 -2.02 5.60 -1.89
N PHE A 143 -3.19 5.06 -1.66
CA PHE A 143 -3.38 3.86 -0.87
C PHE A 143 -3.91 2.74 -1.76
N LYS A 144 -3.50 1.52 -1.46
CA LYS A 144 -4.07 0.30 -2.06
C LYS A 144 -5.60 0.33 -1.97
N ASP A 145 -6.27 -0.26 -2.93
CA ASP A 145 -7.72 -0.38 -2.90
C ASP A 145 -8.17 -1.06 -1.60
N PRO A 146 -9.23 -0.56 -0.95
CA PRO A 146 -9.65 -1.09 0.33
C PRO A 146 -10.18 -2.51 0.17
N GLU A 147 -9.67 -3.42 0.99
CA GLU A 147 -10.22 -4.79 1.12
C GLU A 147 -11.48 -4.81 2.00
N GLY A 148 -11.67 -3.77 2.81
CA GLY A 148 -12.82 -3.57 3.68
C GLY A 148 -12.99 -2.10 4.06
N TYR A 149 -14.11 -1.78 4.65
CA TYR A 149 -14.43 -0.43 5.10
C TYR A 149 -14.82 -0.44 6.57
N SER A 150 -14.15 0.39 7.38
CA SER A 150 -14.57 0.71 8.75
C SER A 150 -15.23 2.08 8.77
N ARG A 151 -16.41 2.17 9.35
CA ARG A 151 -17.16 3.42 9.49
C ARG A 151 -17.82 3.53 10.84
N VAL A 152 -17.77 4.73 11.41
CA VAL A 152 -18.53 5.09 12.62
C VAL A 152 -19.36 6.33 12.30
N ASN A 153 -20.67 6.24 12.51
CA ASN A 153 -21.63 7.32 12.18
C ASN A 153 -21.58 7.80 10.72
N GLY A 154 -21.12 6.94 9.79
CA GLY A 154 -20.99 7.29 8.37
C GLY A 154 -19.60 7.79 7.97
N ASP A 155 -18.77 8.22 8.91
CA ASP A 155 -17.41 8.68 8.65
C ASP A 155 -16.42 7.53 8.53
N SER A 156 -15.43 7.69 7.66
CA SER A 156 -14.31 6.76 7.54
C SER A 156 -13.55 6.67 8.88
N THR A 157 -13.25 5.46 9.29
CA THR A 157 -12.71 5.16 10.61
C THR A 157 -11.52 4.24 10.48
N VAL A 158 -10.49 4.47 11.29
CA VAL A 158 -9.40 3.55 11.56
C VAL A 158 -9.63 2.97 12.95
N VAL A 159 -9.52 1.66 13.08
CA VAL A 159 -9.81 0.93 14.31
C VAL A 159 -8.52 0.36 14.89
N LEU A 160 -8.30 0.55 16.18
CA LEU A 160 -7.20 -0.06 16.91
C LEU A 160 -7.78 -1.16 17.81
N GLU A 161 -7.27 -2.37 17.68
CA GLU A 161 -7.66 -3.53 18.46
C GLU A 161 -6.53 -3.93 19.41
N LEU A 162 -6.73 -3.70 20.71
CA LEU A 162 -5.74 -3.98 21.73
C LEU A 162 -5.88 -5.41 22.23
N LYS A 163 -4.77 -6.13 22.21
CA LYS A 163 -4.62 -7.46 22.81
C LYS A 163 -3.84 -7.36 24.12
N LYS A 164 -4.28 -8.12 25.11
CA LYS A 164 -3.68 -8.11 26.44
C LYS A 164 -2.60 -9.17 26.58
N ARG A 165 -1.51 -8.83 27.25
CA ARG A 165 -0.47 -9.78 27.62
C ARG A 165 -0.99 -10.77 28.67
N VAL A 166 -0.68 -12.05 28.51
CA VAL A 166 -1.03 -13.09 29.50
C VAL A 166 -0.43 -12.75 30.85
N GLY A 167 -1.24 -12.81 31.92
CA GLY A 167 -0.78 -12.57 33.29
C GLY A 167 -0.72 -11.09 33.71
N SER A 168 -1.06 -10.15 32.86
CA SER A 168 -1.26 -8.75 33.27
C SER A 168 -2.70 -8.54 33.75
N ASN A 169 -2.89 -7.76 34.83
CA ASN A 169 -4.21 -7.35 35.31
C ASN A 169 -4.61 -6.01 34.72
#